data_78f228f51e1bf7477b5c260748b113d2
#
_entry.id   78f228f51e1bf7477b5c260748b113d2
#
_cell.length_a   1.000
_cell.length_b   1.000
_cell.length_c   1.000
_cell.angle_alpha   90.00
_cell.angle_beta   90.00
_cell.angle_gamma   90.00
#
_symmetry.space_group_name_H-M   'P 1'
#
loop_
_entity.id
_entity.type
_entity.pdbx_description
1 polymer ?
#
loop_
_entity_poly.entity_id
_entity_poly.type
_entity_poly.pdbx_seq_one_letter_code
_entity_poly.pdbx_strand_id
1 'polypeptide(L)'
;MAVRRIATFDDWVDLFRVWQKDIGVAYPEIVDYKFEAKFGPTRSNEIEFGAFKGRPKWEKVIQIPDQRIRDAMQNLIVYQGDTEFASVEQQRRLFQNAPSEHDRQSLCRVVTEEMRHGWQMCHLLINHFGYSGRVEAQKMLERRAFDQKRLLGAFNQDVDHWLDFFTYTDFVDRDGKFQLTMLSYSGFAPVAQSMIPMLREESFHLGTGQDGIKRIVRAGVVPLTIIQKFINKWVPVSYDLFGVDRSSSAHWFYVWGLKGRYDEPQAKEEADLERMNEHSRFLFHLECEKLIEQINKHIPAGQTPLYVPDLKFHRYIGEFAGQPYSVKGELLSPREYEEHLREALPQPEDIKLVTEIQATEPNWIAAKGSVQ
;
A
#
# COMPACT_ATOMS: atom_id res chain seq x y z
N MET A 1 16.31 26.47 8.15
CA MET A 1 17.25 25.79 9.06
C MET A 1 18.25 25.00 8.23
N ALA A 2 19.55 25.01 8.60
CA ALA A 2 20.51 24.12 7.93
C ALA A 2 20.09 22.66 8.23
N VAL A 3 19.86 21.86 7.18
CA VAL A 3 19.48 20.45 7.32
C VAL A 3 20.63 19.73 8.03
N ARG A 4 20.42 19.31 9.27
CA ARG A 4 21.38 18.51 10.04
C ARG A 4 21.51 17.16 9.33
N ARG A 5 22.66 16.86 8.75
CA ARG A 5 22.93 15.54 8.15
C ARG A 5 22.97 14.49 9.25
N ILE A 6 22.20 13.42 9.09
CA ILE A 6 22.27 12.29 10.01
C ILE A 6 23.58 11.53 9.83
N ALA A 7 24.23 11.15 10.94
CA ALA A 7 25.44 10.35 10.95
C ALA A 7 25.18 8.93 11.48
N THR A 8 24.25 8.79 12.42
CA THR A 8 23.89 7.55 13.11
C THR A 8 22.41 7.24 12.94
N PHE A 9 21.99 6.07 13.36
CA PHE A 9 20.58 5.71 13.45
C PHE A 9 19.85 6.55 14.53
N ASP A 10 20.53 6.88 15.63
CA ASP A 10 19.95 7.72 16.68
C ASP A 10 19.67 9.15 16.18
N ASP A 11 20.54 9.74 15.38
CA ASP A 11 20.25 11.03 14.71
C ASP A 11 19.00 10.96 13.83
N TRP A 12 18.78 9.81 13.16
CA TRP A 12 17.60 9.59 12.35
C TRP A 12 16.35 9.42 13.23
N VAL A 13 16.45 8.76 14.39
CA VAL A 13 15.35 8.63 15.37
C VAL A 13 14.91 9.99 15.86
N ASP A 14 15.84 10.89 16.17
CA ASP A 14 15.51 12.27 16.54
C ASP A 14 14.72 12.98 15.43
N LEU A 15 15.17 12.83 14.17
CA LEU A 15 14.47 13.40 13.02
C LEU A 15 13.07 12.77 12.82
N PHE A 16 12.94 11.47 13.03
CA PHE A 16 11.64 10.78 12.98
C PHE A 16 10.67 11.32 14.03
N ARG A 17 11.12 11.62 15.25
CA ARG A 17 10.30 12.23 16.28
C ARG A 17 9.86 13.66 15.92
N VAL A 18 10.72 14.42 15.26
CA VAL A 18 10.36 15.73 14.69
C VAL A 18 9.30 15.57 13.61
N TRP A 19 9.48 14.61 12.67
CA TRP A 19 8.52 14.33 11.62
C TRP A 19 7.13 13.97 12.17
N GLN A 20 7.04 13.11 13.21
CA GLN A 20 5.75 12.77 13.84
C GLN A 20 5.00 14.00 14.34
N LYS A 21 5.71 14.96 14.94
CA LYS A 21 5.13 16.23 15.41
C LYS A 21 4.69 17.12 14.25
N ASP A 22 5.53 17.23 13.23
CA ASP A 22 5.28 18.10 12.07
C ASP A 22 4.05 17.67 11.27
N ILE A 23 3.80 16.35 11.15
CA ILE A 23 2.63 15.83 10.45
C ILE A 23 1.38 15.70 11.34
N GLY A 24 1.50 15.99 12.65
CA GLY A 24 0.37 16.04 13.58
C GLY A 24 -0.11 14.67 14.09
N VAL A 25 0.77 13.65 14.13
CA VAL A 25 0.45 12.28 14.63
C VAL A 25 1.15 11.96 15.95
N ALA A 26 1.57 12.97 16.70
CA ALA A 26 2.23 12.77 18.00
C ALA A 26 1.20 12.54 19.14
N TYR A 27 0.30 11.57 18.95
CA TYR A 27 -0.62 11.11 19.99
C TYR A 27 0.13 10.28 21.03
N PRO A 28 -0.29 10.31 22.33
CA PRO A 28 0.40 9.58 23.39
C PRO A 28 0.63 8.11 23.05
N GLU A 29 -0.38 7.42 22.55
CA GLU A 29 -0.33 6.00 22.19
C GLU A 29 0.73 5.69 21.10
N ILE A 30 1.01 6.65 20.23
CA ILE A 30 2.00 6.53 19.15
C ILE A 30 3.39 6.93 19.66
N VAL A 31 3.47 8.01 20.44
CA VAL A 31 4.76 8.52 20.97
C VAL A 31 5.37 7.54 21.96
N ASP A 32 4.56 6.90 22.80
CA ASP A 32 4.99 5.93 23.80
C ASP A 32 5.29 4.54 23.20
N TYR A 33 4.90 4.30 21.94
CA TYR A 33 5.21 3.05 21.27
C TYR A 33 6.72 2.88 21.07
N LYS A 34 7.23 1.70 21.46
CA LYS A 34 8.63 1.35 21.27
C LYS A 34 8.87 0.86 19.84
N PHE A 35 9.33 1.77 18.98
CA PHE A 35 9.76 1.41 17.64
C PHE A 35 11.04 0.60 17.68
N GLU A 36 11.04 -0.54 17.02
CA GLU A 36 12.20 -1.43 16.88
C GLU A 36 12.17 -2.16 15.54
N ALA A 37 13.34 -2.55 15.05
CA ALA A 37 13.45 -3.42 13.89
C ALA A 37 13.09 -4.86 14.29
N LYS A 38 12.21 -5.49 13.53
CA LYS A 38 11.76 -6.87 13.74
C LYS A 38 12.17 -7.74 12.56
N PHE A 39 12.65 -8.93 12.86
CA PHE A 39 13.06 -9.91 11.87
C PHE A 39 12.37 -11.25 12.15
N GLY A 40 11.91 -11.92 11.10
CA GLY A 40 11.31 -13.25 11.19
C GLY A 40 12.13 -14.29 10.42
N PRO A 41 11.84 -15.59 10.64
CA PRO A 41 12.50 -16.65 9.90
C PRO A 41 12.09 -16.62 8.43
N THR A 42 13.06 -16.72 7.54
CA THR A 42 12.81 -16.91 6.10
C THR A 42 12.40 -18.35 5.81
N ARG A 43 11.69 -18.54 4.71
CA ARG A 43 11.31 -19.87 4.22
C ARG A 43 12.50 -20.74 3.82
N SER A 44 13.53 -20.12 3.26
CA SER A 44 14.76 -20.78 2.78
C SER A 44 15.97 -19.93 3.12
N ASN A 45 17.11 -20.56 3.39
CA ASN A 45 18.41 -19.92 3.51
C ASN A 45 19.09 -19.72 2.15
N GLU A 46 18.51 -20.28 1.08
CA GLU A 46 18.98 -20.15 -0.28
C GLU A 46 18.11 -19.22 -1.08
N ILE A 47 18.67 -18.61 -2.11
CA ILE A 47 17.96 -17.83 -3.12
C ILE A 47 17.13 -18.80 -3.97
N GLU A 48 15.83 -18.59 -4.04
CA GLU A 48 14.89 -19.57 -4.60
C GLU A 48 14.64 -19.39 -6.11
N PHE A 49 15.04 -18.24 -6.70
CA PHE A 49 14.77 -17.88 -8.10
C PHE A 49 15.89 -17.04 -8.71
N GLY A 50 15.80 -16.78 -10.02
CA GLY A 50 16.74 -15.94 -10.77
C GLY A 50 18.12 -16.56 -10.98
N ALA A 51 19.08 -15.75 -11.41
CA ALA A 51 20.44 -16.18 -11.78
C ALA A 51 21.29 -16.71 -10.61
N PHE A 52 20.87 -16.42 -9.39
CA PHE A 52 21.58 -16.86 -8.18
C PHE A 52 20.85 -17.98 -7.43
N LYS A 53 19.84 -18.60 -8.02
CA LYS A 53 19.09 -19.73 -7.45
C LYS A 53 20.03 -20.81 -6.92
N GLY A 54 19.75 -21.32 -5.70
CA GLY A 54 20.52 -22.35 -5.01
C GLY A 54 21.79 -21.84 -4.31
N ARG A 55 22.08 -20.54 -4.38
CA ARG A 55 23.15 -19.94 -3.58
C ARG A 55 22.62 -19.46 -2.23
N PRO A 56 23.46 -19.44 -1.17
CA PRO A 56 23.08 -18.84 0.11
C PRO A 56 22.61 -17.41 -0.07
N LYS A 57 21.60 -16.99 0.71
CA LYS A 57 21.17 -15.60 0.78
C LYS A 57 22.30 -14.70 1.28
N TRP A 58 22.34 -13.48 0.79
CA TRP A 58 23.31 -12.47 1.21
C TRP A 58 22.89 -11.85 2.55
N GLU A 59 23.74 -11.95 3.55
CA GLU A 59 23.57 -11.35 4.89
C GLU A 59 24.06 -9.90 4.95
N LYS A 60 25.00 -9.55 4.07
CA LYS A 60 25.65 -8.22 4.00
C LYS A 60 25.67 -7.73 2.57
N VAL A 61 25.49 -6.43 2.36
CA VAL A 61 25.54 -5.81 1.03
C VAL A 61 26.84 -6.13 0.28
N ILE A 62 27.98 -6.22 0.98
CA ILE A 62 29.27 -6.58 0.36
C ILE A 62 29.28 -7.97 -0.29
N GLN A 63 28.41 -8.89 0.13
CA GLN A 63 28.30 -10.24 -0.45
C GLN A 63 27.53 -10.22 -1.77
N ILE A 64 26.76 -9.17 -2.04
CA ILE A 64 26.05 -8.99 -3.31
C ILE A 64 27.12 -8.73 -4.39
N PRO A 65 27.20 -9.55 -5.46
CA PRO A 65 28.38 -9.60 -6.32
C PRO A 65 28.56 -8.36 -7.22
N ASP A 66 27.49 -7.67 -7.57
CA ASP A 66 27.49 -6.55 -8.55
C ASP A 66 26.92 -5.27 -7.93
N GLN A 67 27.56 -4.14 -8.21
CA GLN A 67 27.11 -2.84 -7.70
C GLN A 67 25.69 -2.49 -8.17
N ARG A 68 25.33 -2.85 -9.41
CA ARG A 68 23.97 -2.63 -9.96
C ARG A 68 22.90 -3.34 -9.13
N ILE A 69 23.21 -4.56 -8.63
CA ILE A 69 22.31 -5.33 -7.77
C ILE A 69 22.19 -4.67 -6.40
N ARG A 70 23.28 -4.11 -5.86
CA ARG A 70 23.28 -3.36 -4.60
C ARG A 70 22.42 -2.09 -4.71
N ASP A 71 22.58 -1.34 -5.79
CA ASP A 71 21.82 -0.13 -6.06
C ASP A 71 20.32 -0.45 -6.27
N ALA A 72 20.01 -1.52 -6.99
CA ALA A 72 18.66 -2.01 -7.18
C ALA A 72 17.99 -2.42 -5.87
N MET A 73 18.72 -3.11 -4.98
CA MET A 73 18.22 -3.47 -3.65
C MET A 73 17.99 -2.23 -2.78
N GLN A 74 18.90 -1.26 -2.80
CA GLN A 74 18.71 0.01 -2.09
C GLN A 74 17.44 0.71 -2.57
N ASN A 75 17.22 0.78 -3.89
CA ASN A 75 16.02 1.40 -4.46
C ASN A 75 14.73 0.68 -4.03
N LEU A 76 14.70 -0.66 -4.02
CA LEU A 76 13.54 -1.42 -3.54
C LEU A 76 13.19 -1.06 -2.08
N ILE A 77 14.19 -0.96 -1.21
CA ILE A 77 13.99 -0.56 0.19
C ILE A 77 13.49 0.89 0.28
N VAL A 78 14.01 1.78 -0.57
CA VAL A 78 13.57 3.20 -0.62
C VAL A 78 12.12 3.30 -1.06
N TYR A 79 11.72 2.61 -2.13
CA TYR A 79 10.32 2.62 -2.56
C TYR A 79 9.39 2.09 -1.48
N GLN A 80 9.71 0.95 -0.88
CA GLN A 80 8.90 0.38 0.21
C GLN A 80 8.79 1.33 1.39
N GLY A 81 9.90 1.89 1.88
CA GLY A 81 9.87 2.80 3.03
C GLY A 81 9.15 4.13 2.76
N ASP A 82 9.20 4.64 1.52
CA ASP A 82 8.51 5.88 1.15
C ASP A 82 6.98 5.71 1.16
N THR A 83 6.47 4.53 0.76
CA THR A 83 5.03 4.22 0.79
C THR A 83 4.48 4.16 2.21
N GLU A 84 5.23 3.57 3.15
CA GLU A 84 4.84 3.43 4.56
C GLU A 84 4.64 4.80 5.24
N PHE A 85 5.60 5.71 5.12
CA PHE A 85 5.46 7.07 5.66
C PHE A 85 4.38 7.88 4.95
N ALA A 86 4.18 7.65 3.66
CA ALA A 86 3.14 8.32 2.90
C ALA A 86 1.74 7.92 3.36
N SER A 87 1.50 6.63 3.61
CA SER A 87 0.25 6.10 4.17
C SER A 87 -0.12 6.81 5.48
N VAL A 88 0.83 6.94 6.41
CA VAL A 88 0.63 7.68 7.65
C VAL A 88 0.21 9.14 7.41
N GLU A 89 0.88 9.84 6.47
CA GLU A 89 0.57 11.23 6.17
C GLU A 89 -0.82 11.40 5.53
N GLN A 90 -1.26 10.46 4.70
CA GLN A 90 -2.59 10.47 4.09
C GLN A 90 -3.69 10.28 5.15
N GLN A 91 -3.47 9.42 6.14
CA GLN A 91 -4.47 9.03 7.15
C GLN A 91 -4.51 9.97 8.38
N ARG A 92 -3.53 10.85 8.56
CA ARG A 92 -3.31 11.65 9.78
C ARG A 92 -4.50 12.46 10.29
N ARG A 93 -5.41 12.89 9.39
CA ARG A 93 -6.56 13.75 9.74
C ARG A 93 -7.74 12.96 10.32
N LEU A 94 -7.79 11.65 10.12
CA LEU A 94 -8.94 10.82 10.47
C LEU A 94 -9.10 10.58 11.98
N PHE A 95 -8.05 10.80 12.77
CA PHE A 95 -8.12 10.70 14.24
C PHE A 95 -9.16 11.61 14.86
N GLN A 96 -9.47 12.75 14.22
CA GLN A 96 -10.34 13.80 14.77
C GLN A 96 -11.83 13.48 14.64
N ASN A 97 -12.20 12.55 13.73
CA ASN A 97 -13.59 12.25 13.40
C ASN A 97 -13.87 10.73 13.31
N ALA A 98 -13.17 9.95 14.14
CA ALA A 98 -13.35 8.50 14.19
C ALA A 98 -14.80 8.12 14.54
N PRO A 99 -15.43 7.18 13.80
CA PRO A 99 -16.82 6.78 14.01
C PRO A 99 -17.07 6.18 15.39
N SER A 100 -16.07 5.54 15.96
CA SER A 100 -16.13 4.94 17.28
C SER A 100 -14.74 4.86 17.91
N GLU A 101 -14.69 4.58 19.22
CA GLU A 101 -13.40 4.34 19.89
C GLU A 101 -12.69 3.10 19.32
N HIS A 102 -13.43 2.07 18.89
CA HIS A 102 -12.85 0.91 18.20
C HIS A 102 -12.15 1.32 16.90
N ASP A 103 -12.79 2.18 16.09
CA ASP A 103 -12.21 2.66 14.83
C ASP A 103 -11.00 3.55 15.09
N ARG A 104 -11.06 4.42 16.11
CA ARG A 104 -9.92 5.25 16.51
C ARG A 104 -8.71 4.41 16.92
N GLN A 105 -8.94 3.36 17.72
CA GLN A 105 -7.88 2.42 18.14
C GLN A 105 -7.34 1.62 16.96
N SER A 106 -8.21 1.20 16.02
CA SER A 106 -7.79 0.50 14.81
C SER A 106 -6.91 1.38 13.93
N LEU A 107 -7.30 2.65 13.71
CA LEU A 107 -6.48 3.63 12.98
C LEU A 107 -5.14 3.88 13.69
N CYS A 108 -5.15 4.03 15.02
CA CYS A 108 -3.93 4.21 15.81
C CYS A 108 -2.96 3.05 15.60
N ARG A 109 -3.47 1.82 15.61
CA ARG A 109 -2.67 0.63 15.36
C ARG A 109 -2.14 0.59 13.92
N VAL A 110 -2.98 0.80 12.90
CA VAL A 110 -2.56 0.85 11.49
C VAL A 110 -1.44 1.87 11.33
N VAL A 111 -1.66 3.11 11.73
CA VAL A 111 -0.68 4.20 11.60
C VAL A 111 0.63 3.90 12.36
N THR A 112 0.56 3.26 13.52
CA THR A 112 1.75 2.87 14.29
C THR A 112 2.54 1.76 13.60
N GLU A 113 1.84 0.76 13.05
CA GLU A 113 2.44 -0.34 12.31
C GLU A 113 3.06 0.14 10.99
N GLU A 114 2.42 1.06 10.24
CA GLU A 114 2.97 1.73 9.06
C GLU A 114 4.26 2.52 9.39
N MET A 115 4.25 3.29 10.49
CA MET A 115 5.47 3.96 10.96
C MET A 115 6.58 2.97 11.30
N ARG A 116 6.24 1.81 11.88
CA ARG A 116 7.21 0.75 12.19
C ARG A 116 7.76 0.13 10.91
N HIS A 117 6.93 -0.04 9.87
CA HIS A 117 7.37 -0.51 8.56
C HIS A 117 8.38 0.46 7.93
N GLY A 118 8.06 1.75 7.90
CA GLY A 118 9.00 2.79 7.46
C GLY A 118 10.28 2.84 8.30
N TRP A 119 10.17 2.70 9.62
CA TRP A 119 11.31 2.54 10.54
C TRP A 119 12.18 1.35 10.16
N GLN A 120 11.57 0.19 9.86
CA GLN A 120 12.28 -1.02 9.43
C GLN A 120 13.10 -0.77 8.17
N MET A 121 12.53 -0.10 7.17
CA MET A 121 13.21 0.22 5.92
C MET A 121 14.39 1.19 6.15
N CYS A 122 14.20 2.21 6.97
CA CYS A 122 15.27 3.14 7.32
C CYS A 122 16.38 2.47 8.14
N HIS A 123 16.03 1.54 9.03
CA HIS A 123 17.01 0.72 9.75
C HIS A 123 17.88 -0.09 8.78
N LEU A 124 17.28 -0.74 7.77
CA LEU A 124 18.03 -1.48 6.76
C LEU A 124 18.94 -0.56 5.94
N LEU A 125 18.46 0.59 5.50
CA LEU A 125 19.24 1.55 4.73
C LEU A 125 20.46 2.05 5.50
N ILE A 126 20.27 2.47 6.74
CA ILE A 126 21.35 3.07 7.55
C ILE A 126 22.39 2.03 7.91
N ASN A 127 21.99 0.81 8.27
CA ASN A 127 22.91 -0.22 8.75
C ASN A 127 23.61 -0.99 7.64
N HIS A 128 23.05 -1.05 6.43
CA HIS A 128 23.61 -1.88 5.36
C HIS A 128 24.19 -1.08 4.18
N PHE A 129 23.69 0.16 3.91
CA PHE A 129 24.07 0.92 2.70
C PHE A 129 24.93 2.17 3.00
N GLY A 130 25.42 2.30 4.22
CA GLY A 130 26.38 3.35 4.57
C GLY A 130 25.87 4.76 4.33
N TYR A 131 26.68 5.61 3.66
CA TYR A 131 26.31 7.01 3.44
C TYR A 131 25.09 7.19 2.56
N SER A 132 24.99 6.45 1.45
CA SER A 132 23.82 6.53 0.55
C SER A 132 22.53 6.13 1.24
N GLY A 133 22.56 5.07 2.07
CA GLY A 133 21.43 4.65 2.88
C GLY A 133 20.98 5.72 3.88
N ARG A 134 21.92 6.40 4.57
CA ARG A 134 21.59 7.52 5.47
C ARG A 134 20.91 8.67 4.75
N VAL A 135 21.41 9.04 3.57
CA VAL A 135 20.83 10.11 2.75
C VAL A 135 19.38 9.78 2.35
N GLU A 136 19.14 8.56 1.90
CA GLU A 136 17.79 8.16 1.49
C GLU A 136 16.82 8.03 2.69
N ALA A 137 17.27 7.49 3.82
CA ALA A 137 16.47 7.43 5.04
C ALA A 137 16.09 8.84 5.57
N GLN A 138 16.97 9.82 5.44
CA GLN A 138 16.67 11.22 5.75
C GLN A 138 15.62 11.79 4.78
N LYS A 139 15.81 11.60 3.47
CA LYS A 139 14.88 12.09 2.44
C LYS A 139 13.46 11.55 2.62
N MET A 140 13.29 10.32 3.10
CA MET A 140 11.95 9.77 3.37
C MET A 140 11.18 10.59 4.41
N LEU A 141 11.86 11.14 5.41
CA LEU A 141 11.24 12.03 6.41
C LEU A 141 11.12 13.49 5.95
N GLU A 142 11.76 13.87 4.84
CA GLU A 142 11.67 15.21 4.24
C GLU A 142 10.57 15.31 3.19
N ARG A 143 10.23 14.19 2.52
CA ARG A 143 9.12 14.15 1.56
C ARG A 143 7.79 14.28 2.29
N ARG A 144 6.78 14.86 1.60
CA ARG A 144 5.42 15.02 2.12
C ARG A 144 4.40 14.65 1.05
N ALA A 145 3.42 13.83 1.41
CA ALA A 145 2.30 13.46 0.55
C ALA A 145 1.47 14.71 0.15
N PHE A 146 1.19 15.58 1.13
CA PHE A 146 0.43 16.80 0.91
C PHE A 146 1.17 17.90 0.11
N ASP A 147 2.48 17.74 -0.13
CA ASP A 147 3.27 18.56 -1.05
C ASP A 147 3.49 17.89 -2.41
N GLN A 148 2.84 16.75 -2.68
CA GLN A 148 2.99 15.95 -3.91
C GLN A 148 4.44 15.49 -4.16
N LYS A 149 5.17 15.12 -3.09
CA LYS A 149 6.61 14.78 -3.17
C LYS A 149 6.93 13.32 -2.90
N ARG A 150 5.92 12.47 -2.62
CA ARG A 150 6.13 11.03 -2.51
C ARG A 150 6.47 10.42 -3.86
N LEU A 151 7.27 9.37 -3.85
CA LEU A 151 7.84 8.78 -5.08
C LEU A 151 6.78 8.20 -6.01
N LEU A 152 5.72 7.61 -5.46
CA LEU A 152 4.63 7.02 -6.23
C LEU A 152 3.38 7.91 -6.15
N GLY A 153 2.75 8.16 -7.29
CA GLY A 153 1.60 9.07 -7.42
C GLY A 153 0.40 8.69 -6.55
N ALA A 154 0.18 7.39 -6.33
CA ALA A 154 -0.85 6.86 -5.45
C ALA A 154 -0.79 7.48 -4.04
N PHE A 155 0.40 7.69 -3.53
CA PHE A 155 0.68 8.16 -2.18
C PHE A 155 0.73 9.70 -2.06
N ASN A 156 0.38 10.40 -3.12
CA ASN A 156 0.16 11.86 -3.14
C ASN A 156 -1.33 12.22 -3.21
N GLN A 157 -2.24 11.23 -3.21
CA GLN A 157 -3.68 11.45 -3.18
C GLN A 157 -4.18 11.61 -1.74
N ASP A 158 -5.21 12.44 -1.54
CA ASP A 158 -5.83 12.60 -0.23
C ASP A 158 -6.73 11.41 0.14
N VAL A 159 -6.75 11.11 1.44
CA VAL A 159 -7.73 10.26 2.09
C VAL A 159 -8.61 11.17 2.94
N ASP A 160 -9.82 11.48 2.42
CA ASP A 160 -10.63 12.59 2.92
C ASP A 160 -11.50 12.22 4.14
N HIS A 161 -11.94 10.97 4.22
CA HIS A 161 -12.88 10.52 5.24
C HIS A 161 -12.81 8.99 5.45
N TRP A 162 -13.57 8.46 6.40
CA TRP A 162 -13.49 7.07 6.83
C TRP A 162 -13.91 6.03 5.77
N LEU A 163 -14.86 6.33 4.88
CA LEU A 163 -15.15 5.46 3.73
C LEU A 163 -13.92 5.38 2.81
N ASP A 164 -13.30 6.52 2.54
CA ASP A 164 -12.08 6.61 1.72
C ASP A 164 -10.93 5.82 2.37
N PHE A 165 -10.76 5.94 3.68
CA PHE A 165 -9.79 5.17 4.47
C PHE A 165 -10.04 3.66 4.37
N PHE A 166 -11.26 3.20 4.58
CA PHE A 166 -11.53 1.76 4.53
C PHE A 166 -11.31 1.18 3.13
N THR A 167 -11.67 1.91 2.07
CA THR A 167 -11.41 1.47 0.69
C THR A 167 -9.92 1.53 0.35
N TYR A 168 -9.19 2.57 0.79
CA TYR A 168 -7.74 2.66 0.68
C TYR A 168 -7.08 1.43 1.36
N THR A 169 -7.38 1.21 2.62
CA THR A 169 -6.77 0.13 3.42
C THR A 169 -7.14 -1.26 2.88
N ASP A 170 -8.35 -1.47 2.34
CA ASP A 170 -8.72 -2.76 1.76
C ASP A 170 -8.02 -3.03 0.41
N PHE A 171 -7.75 -2.01 -0.40
CA PHE A 171 -7.21 -2.21 -1.76
C PHE A 171 -5.74 -1.79 -1.90
N VAL A 172 -5.30 -0.66 -1.35
CA VAL A 172 -3.90 -0.20 -1.48
C VAL A 172 -2.99 -1.01 -0.57
N ASP A 173 -3.36 -1.23 0.70
CA ASP A 173 -2.57 -2.08 1.61
C ASP A 173 -2.57 -3.54 1.15
N ARG A 174 -3.62 -3.96 0.39
CA ARG A 174 -3.61 -5.27 -0.26
C ARG A 174 -2.51 -5.38 -1.32
N ASP A 175 -2.27 -4.36 -2.14
CA ASP A 175 -1.08 -4.35 -2.97
C ASP A 175 0.19 -4.41 -2.10
N GLY A 176 0.24 -3.68 -0.99
CA GLY A 176 1.32 -3.78 0.00
C GLY A 176 1.60 -5.22 0.42
N LYS A 177 0.56 -5.99 0.77
CA LYS A 177 0.69 -7.44 1.05
C LYS A 177 1.34 -8.20 -0.12
N PHE A 178 0.97 -7.90 -1.36
CA PHE A 178 1.58 -8.53 -2.54
C PHE A 178 3.07 -8.16 -2.66
N GLN A 179 3.40 -6.88 -2.50
CA GLN A 179 4.78 -6.39 -2.57
C GLN A 179 5.65 -7.02 -1.47
N LEU A 180 5.18 -7.00 -0.22
CA LEU A 180 5.89 -7.61 0.91
C LEU A 180 6.07 -9.13 0.73
N THR A 181 5.06 -9.83 0.18
CA THR A 181 5.17 -11.27 -0.13
C THR A 181 6.26 -11.51 -1.16
N MET A 182 6.29 -10.75 -2.25
CA MET A 182 7.32 -10.87 -3.28
C MET A 182 8.73 -10.55 -2.74
N LEU A 183 8.85 -9.57 -1.84
CA LEU A 183 10.10 -9.20 -1.19
C LEU A 183 10.54 -10.22 -0.12
N SER A 184 9.62 -10.98 0.47
CA SER A 184 9.95 -12.02 1.45
C SER A 184 10.80 -13.16 0.86
N TYR A 185 10.82 -13.29 -0.48
CA TYR A 185 11.68 -14.25 -1.19
C TYR A 185 13.06 -13.69 -1.53
N SER A 186 13.33 -12.42 -1.23
CA SER A 186 14.58 -11.74 -1.59
C SER A 186 15.83 -12.55 -1.24
N GLY A 187 16.80 -12.52 -2.13
CA GLY A 187 18.14 -13.06 -1.89
C GLY A 187 18.96 -12.25 -0.87
N PHE A 188 18.54 -11.02 -0.53
CA PHE A 188 19.13 -10.26 0.56
C PHE A 188 18.38 -10.58 1.87
N ALA A 189 18.98 -11.39 2.73
CA ALA A 189 18.36 -11.96 3.93
C ALA A 189 17.74 -10.88 4.86
N PRO A 190 18.39 -9.73 5.14
CA PRO A 190 17.80 -8.71 6.01
C PRO A 190 16.47 -8.17 5.50
N VAL A 191 16.29 -8.03 4.17
CA VAL A 191 14.99 -7.64 3.57
C VAL A 191 13.99 -8.77 3.72
N ALA A 192 14.33 -9.98 3.29
CA ALA A 192 13.42 -11.12 3.38
C ALA A 192 12.90 -11.36 4.81
N GLN A 193 13.78 -11.28 5.80
CA GLN A 193 13.46 -11.44 7.23
C GLN A 193 12.58 -10.29 7.75
N SER A 194 12.75 -9.08 7.23
CA SER A 194 11.94 -7.92 7.61
C SER A 194 10.48 -8.04 7.15
N MET A 195 10.23 -8.66 6.00
CA MET A 195 8.88 -8.81 5.44
C MET A 195 7.97 -9.69 6.30
N ILE A 196 8.52 -10.68 7.01
CA ILE A 196 7.71 -11.66 7.76
C ILE A 196 6.87 -11.03 8.90
N PRO A 197 7.43 -10.19 9.79
CA PRO A 197 6.61 -9.48 10.78
C PRO A 197 5.67 -8.45 10.12
N MET A 198 6.11 -7.75 9.06
CA MET A 198 5.27 -6.79 8.35
C MET A 198 4.02 -7.46 7.76
N LEU A 199 4.15 -8.60 7.09
CA LEU A 199 3.02 -9.38 6.54
C LEU A 199 2.00 -9.81 7.61
N ARG A 200 2.43 -10.04 8.85
CA ARG A 200 1.51 -10.35 9.96
C ARG A 200 0.72 -9.13 10.39
N GLU A 201 1.35 -7.97 10.41
CA GLU A 201 0.73 -6.70 10.74
C GLU A 201 -0.25 -6.27 9.63
N GLU A 202 0.13 -6.44 8.35
CA GLU A 202 -0.76 -6.21 7.19
C GLU A 202 -2.10 -6.96 7.27
N SER A 203 -2.11 -8.14 7.86
CA SER A 203 -3.36 -8.91 8.01
C SER A 203 -4.39 -8.16 8.86
N PHE A 204 -3.96 -7.33 9.81
CA PHE A 204 -4.84 -6.48 10.60
C PHE A 204 -5.33 -5.28 9.79
N HIS A 205 -4.46 -4.64 9.00
CA HIS A 205 -4.83 -3.54 8.12
C HIS A 205 -5.93 -3.96 7.15
N LEU A 206 -5.73 -5.03 6.40
CA LEU A 206 -6.71 -5.59 5.48
C LEU A 206 -8.03 -5.94 6.15
N GLY A 207 -7.96 -6.54 7.35
CA GLY A 207 -9.15 -6.83 8.14
C GLY A 207 -9.91 -5.57 8.56
N THR A 208 -9.20 -4.49 8.86
CA THR A 208 -9.80 -3.19 9.21
C THR A 208 -10.52 -2.57 8.01
N GLY A 209 -9.91 -2.53 6.84
CA GLY A 209 -10.51 -2.02 5.62
C GLY A 209 -11.77 -2.79 5.23
N GLN A 210 -11.66 -4.11 5.11
CA GLN A 210 -12.77 -4.96 4.71
C GLN A 210 -13.95 -4.91 5.69
N ASP A 211 -13.67 -4.96 7.01
CA ASP A 211 -14.71 -4.85 8.03
C ASP A 211 -15.40 -3.48 7.97
N GLY A 212 -14.65 -2.41 7.80
CA GLY A 212 -15.17 -1.07 7.66
C GLY A 212 -16.18 -0.94 6.50
N ILE A 213 -15.81 -1.40 5.30
CA ILE A 213 -16.70 -1.37 4.13
C ILE A 213 -17.96 -2.22 4.40
N LYS A 214 -17.82 -3.43 4.94
CA LYS A 214 -18.98 -4.28 5.29
C LYS A 214 -19.93 -3.61 6.28
N ARG A 215 -19.41 -2.92 7.28
CA ARG A 215 -20.21 -2.20 8.29
C ARG A 215 -20.94 -1.01 7.68
N ILE A 216 -20.33 -0.27 6.74
CA ILE A 216 -20.97 0.82 6.00
C ILE A 216 -22.10 0.27 5.13
N VAL A 217 -21.86 -0.80 4.38
CA VAL A 217 -22.86 -1.47 3.55
C VAL A 217 -24.05 -1.96 4.39
N ARG A 218 -23.81 -2.57 5.54
CA ARG A 218 -24.87 -3.03 6.46
C ARG A 218 -25.70 -1.90 7.03
N ALA A 219 -25.09 -0.77 7.33
CA ALA A 219 -25.80 0.41 7.83
C ALA A 219 -26.77 0.98 6.79
N GLY A 220 -26.43 0.87 5.50
CA GLY A 220 -27.30 1.27 4.39
C GLY A 220 -27.55 2.77 4.27
N VAL A 221 -26.82 3.61 4.99
CA VAL A 221 -26.97 5.07 5.01
C VAL A 221 -26.19 5.70 3.85
N VAL A 222 -24.97 5.23 3.59
CA VAL A 222 -24.18 5.68 2.44
C VAL A 222 -24.66 4.96 1.20
N PRO A 223 -25.05 5.66 0.11
CA PRO A 223 -25.50 5.04 -1.13
C PRO A 223 -24.43 4.10 -1.72
N LEU A 224 -24.84 2.92 -2.22
CA LEU A 224 -23.91 1.95 -2.84
C LEU A 224 -23.16 2.55 -4.04
N THR A 225 -23.81 3.45 -4.80
CA THR A 225 -23.17 4.18 -5.89
C THR A 225 -21.99 5.02 -5.43
N ILE A 226 -22.05 5.60 -4.24
CA ILE A 226 -20.95 6.36 -3.63
C ILE A 226 -19.85 5.40 -3.19
N ILE A 227 -20.18 4.31 -2.50
CA ILE A 227 -19.20 3.28 -2.11
C ILE A 227 -18.45 2.77 -3.35
N GLN A 228 -19.18 2.51 -4.47
CA GLN A 228 -18.57 2.07 -5.72
C GLN A 228 -17.58 3.08 -6.29
N LYS A 229 -17.85 4.38 -6.20
CA LYS A 229 -16.91 5.41 -6.66
C LYS A 229 -15.57 5.37 -5.92
N PHE A 230 -15.57 5.12 -4.60
CA PHE A 230 -14.34 4.99 -3.84
C PHE A 230 -13.60 3.68 -4.12
N ILE A 231 -14.29 2.59 -4.45
CA ILE A 231 -13.67 1.37 -4.98
C ILE A 231 -13.01 1.69 -6.33
N ASN A 232 -13.70 2.40 -7.23
CA ASN A 232 -13.18 2.82 -8.52
C ASN A 232 -12.02 3.81 -8.43
N LYS A 233 -11.90 4.56 -7.31
CA LYS A 233 -10.74 5.42 -7.03
C LYS A 233 -9.50 4.57 -6.73
N TRP A 234 -9.58 3.61 -5.81
CA TRP A 234 -8.40 2.98 -5.23
C TRP A 234 -7.94 1.70 -5.95
N VAL A 235 -8.84 0.93 -6.55
CA VAL A 235 -8.46 -0.31 -7.24
C VAL A 235 -7.56 -0.04 -8.45
N PRO A 236 -7.86 0.91 -9.38
CA PRO A 236 -6.95 1.22 -10.49
C PRO A 236 -5.60 1.78 -10.03
N VAL A 237 -5.59 2.56 -8.96
CA VAL A 237 -4.36 3.05 -8.31
C VAL A 237 -3.51 1.88 -7.83
N SER A 238 -4.11 0.88 -7.21
CA SER A 238 -3.41 -0.34 -6.78
C SER A 238 -2.88 -1.16 -7.96
N TYR A 239 -3.59 -1.21 -9.08
CA TYR A 239 -3.05 -1.85 -10.30
C TYR A 239 -1.76 -1.20 -10.77
N ASP A 240 -1.63 0.12 -10.63
CA ASP A 240 -0.44 0.85 -11.06
C ASP A 240 0.77 0.63 -10.13
N LEU A 241 0.55 0.29 -8.86
CA LEU A 241 1.62 -0.01 -7.92
C LEU A 241 2.44 -1.26 -8.28
N PHE A 242 1.87 -2.18 -9.08
CA PHE A 242 2.64 -3.32 -9.62
C PHE A 242 3.72 -2.90 -10.63
N GLY A 243 3.63 -1.70 -11.20
CA GLY A 243 4.60 -1.20 -12.16
C GLY A 243 4.37 -1.68 -13.60
N VAL A 244 5.33 -1.40 -14.47
CA VAL A 244 5.29 -1.71 -15.91
C VAL A 244 6.22 -2.89 -16.21
N ASP A 245 5.72 -3.92 -16.92
CA ASP A 245 6.47 -5.16 -17.19
C ASP A 245 7.72 -4.91 -18.05
N ARG A 246 7.62 -4.03 -19.03
CA ARG A 246 8.74 -3.66 -19.90
C ARG A 246 9.72 -2.67 -19.27
N SER A 247 9.59 -2.39 -17.98
CA SER A 247 10.61 -1.63 -17.26
C SER A 247 11.83 -2.52 -17.04
N SER A 248 13.02 -1.96 -17.23
CA SER A 248 14.27 -2.66 -16.92
C SER A 248 14.34 -3.15 -15.46
N SER A 249 13.62 -2.48 -14.54
CA SER A 249 13.59 -2.80 -13.12
C SER A 249 12.89 -4.12 -12.81
N ALA A 250 11.68 -4.36 -13.35
CA ALA A 250 10.89 -5.56 -13.04
C ALA A 250 11.64 -6.84 -13.42
N HIS A 251 12.14 -6.89 -14.67
CA HIS A 251 12.94 -7.99 -15.19
C HIS A 251 14.17 -8.25 -14.30
N TRP A 252 14.98 -7.22 -14.03
CA TRP A 252 16.23 -7.39 -13.31
C TRP A 252 16.03 -7.71 -11.83
N PHE A 253 14.99 -7.21 -11.18
CA PHE A 253 14.71 -7.56 -9.79
C PHE A 253 14.47 -9.07 -9.63
N TYR A 254 13.80 -9.69 -10.58
CA TYR A 254 13.63 -11.15 -10.57
C TYR A 254 14.92 -11.89 -10.95
N VAL A 255 15.54 -11.52 -12.07
CA VAL A 255 16.78 -12.16 -12.54
C VAL A 255 17.87 -12.12 -11.49
N TRP A 256 17.98 -11.03 -10.75
CA TRP A 256 18.98 -10.90 -9.68
C TRP A 256 18.55 -11.53 -8.34
N GLY A 257 17.40 -12.15 -8.25
CA GLY A 257 16.93 -12.78 -7.03
C GLY A 257 16.54 -11.79 -5.93
N LEU A 258 16.13 -10.55 -6.28
CA LEU A 258 15.79 -9.50 -5.33
C LEU A 258 14.31 -9.46 -4.98
N LYS A 259 13.42 -9.77 -5.93
CA LYS A 259 11.97 -9.78 -5.78
C LYS A 259 11.38 -10.92 -6.59
N GLY A 260 10.74 -11.88 -5.90
CA GLY A 260 10.11 -13.05 -6.51
C GLY A 260 8.73 -12.77 -7.10
N ARG A 261 8.04 -13.79 -7.58
CA ARG A 261 6.60 -13.73 -7.92
C ARG A 261 5.77 -13.81 -6.65
N TYR A 262 4.54 -13.32 -6.69
CA TYR A 262 3.61 -13.48 -5.57
C TYR A 262 3.34 -14.95 -5.22
N ASP A 263 3.20 -15.78 -6.25
CA ASP A 263 2.94 -17.23 -6.17
C ASP A 263 4.20 -18.10 -6.32
N GLU A 264 5.40 -17.57 -6.11
CA GLU A 264 6.70 -18.24 -6.31
C GLU A 264 6.75 -19.66 -5.75
N PRO A 265 6.23 -19.96 -4.54
CA PRO A 265 6.29 -21.31 -3.99
C PRO A 265 5.36 -22.32 -4.65
N GLN A 266 4.29 -21.87 -5.31
CA GLN A 266 3.26 -22.69 -5.93
C GLN A 266 3.46 -22.81 -7.45
N ALA A 267 4.28 -21.94 -8.02
CA ALA A 267 4.49 -21.88 -9.45
C ALA A 267 5.19 -23.16 -9.98
N LYS A 268 4.58 -23.78 -10.96
CA LYS A 268 5.10 -24.99 -11.63
C LYS A 268 5.90 -24.68 -12.89
N GLU A 269 5.66 -23.50 -13.46
CA GLU A 269 6.26 -23.04 -14.70
C GLU A 269 7.33 -21.98 -14.43
N GLU A 270 8.27 -21.85 -15.36
CA GLU A 270 9.23 -20.75 -15.32
C GLU A 270 8.52 -19.40 -15.42
N ALA A 271 9.13 -18.37 -14.81
CA ALA A 271 8.57 -17.03 -14.82
C ALA A 271 8.60 -16.45 -16.25
N ASP A 272 7.46 -15.98 -16.72
CA ASP A 272 7.40 -15.12 -17.89
C ASP A 272 7.90 -13.72 -17.50
N LEU A 273 9.17 -13.44 -17.82
CA LEU A 273 9.84 -12.18 -17.45
C LEU A 273 9.25 -10.95 -18.14
N GLU A 274 8.50 -11.14 -19.24
CA GLU A 274 7.84 -10.07 -19.97
C GLU A 274 6.48 -9.68 -19.35
N ARG A 275 5.91 -10.53 -18.46
CA ARG A 275 4.55 -10.39 -17.93
C ARG A 275 4.45 -10.56 -16.40
N MET A 276 5.52 -10.37 -15.67
CA MET A 276 5.57 -10.64 -14.22
C MET A 276 4.64 -9.74 -13.40
N ASN A 277 4.64 -8.45 -13.70
CA ASN A 277 3.79 -7.49 -13.02
C ASN A 277 2.33 -7.65 -13.45
N GLU A 278 2.08 -7.94 -14.72
CA GLU A 278 0.75 -8.26 -15.23
C GLU A 278 0.16 -9.50 -14.53
N HIS A 279 0.96 -10.56 -14.38
CA HIS A 279 0.55 -11.75 -13.66
C HIS A 279 0.18 -11.45 -12.19
N SER A 280 1.03 -10.73 -11.47
CA SER A 280 0.76 -10.34 -10.07
C SER A 280 -0.48 -9.44 -9.96
N ARG A 281 -0.65 -8.48 -10.88
CA ARG A 281 -1.82 -7.61 -10.98
C ARG A 281 -3.10 -8.38 -11.25
N PHE A 282 -3.05 -9.40 -12.11
CA PHE A 282 -4.17 -10.27 -12.37
C PHE A 282 -4.57 -11.09 -11.13
N LEU A 283 -3.60 -11.66 -10.39
CA LEU A 283 -3.87 -12.36 -9.13
C LEU A 283 -4.49 -11.42 -8.07
N PHE A 284 -4.01 -10.19 -8.00
CA PHE A 284 -4.60 -9.14 -7.15
C PHE A 284 -6.06 -8.85 -7.56
N HIS A 285 -6.33 -8.67 -8.84
CA HIS A 285 -7.70 -8.46 -9.34
C HIS A 285 -8.64 -9.59 -8.93
N LEU A 286 -8.24 -10.85 -9.10
CA LEU A 286 -9.02 -12.02 -8.67
C LEU A 286 -9.25 -12.06 -7.15
N GLU A 287 -8.29 -11.59 -6.35
CA GLU A 287 -8.48 -11.47 -4.90
C GLU A 287 -9.50 -10.37 -4.57
N CYS A 288 -9.43 -9.22 -5.24
CA CYS A 288 -10.42 -8.14 -5.09
C CYS A 288 -11.83 -8.57 -5.46
N GLU A 289 -12.02 -9.36 -6.55
CA GLU A 289 -13.32 -9.90 -6.93
C GLU A 289 -13.93 -10.74 -5.80
N LYS A 290 -13.15 -11.66 -5.21
CA LYS A 290 -13.61 -12.49 -4.08
C LYS A 290 -13.99 -11.66 -2.85
N LEU A 291 -13.29 -10.54 -2.61
CA LEU A 291 -13.62 -9.63 -1.51
C LEU A 291 -14.93 -8.90 -1.75
N ILE A 292 -15.10 -8.36 -2.95
CA ILE A 292 -16.34 -7.68 -3.35
C ILE A 292 -17.53 -8.65 -3.29
N GLU A 293 -17.37 -9.90 -3.73
CA GLU A 293 -18.39 -10.94 -3.55
C GLU A 293 -18.78 -11.14 -2.07
N GLN A 294 -17.81 -11.11 -1.15
CA GLN A 294 -18.09 -11.21 0.27
C GLN A 294 -18.83 -9.98 0.82
N ILE A 295 -18.48 -8.77 0.35
CA ILE A 295 -19.15 -7.53 0.72
C ILE A 295 -20.59 -7.54 0.19
N ASN A 296 -20.79 -7.99 -1.04
CA ASN A 296 -22.10 -8.06 -1.70
C ASN A 296 -23.12 -8.96 -0.97
N LYS A 297 -22.68 -9.94 -0.17
CA LYS A 297 -23.57 -10.75 0.68
C LYS A 297 -24.33 -9.92 1.72
N HIS A 298 -23.88 -8.71 2.00
CA HIS A 298 -24.50 -7.78 2.95
C HIS A 298 -25.40 -6.74 2.27
N ILE A 299 -25.50 -6.76 0.93
CA ILE A 299 -26.36 -5.86 0.18
C ILE A 299 -27.78 -6.42 0.15
N PRO A 300 -28.82 -5.63 0.44
CA PRO A 300 -30.20 -6.06 0.37
C PRO A 300 -30.58 -6.54 -1.05
N ALA A 301 -31.45 -7.56 -1.10
CA ALA A 301 -31.95 -8.10 -2.38
C ALA A 301 -32.60 -6.99 -3.23
N GLY A 302 -32.32 -6.99 -4.53
CA GLY A 302 -32.87 -6.02 -5.50
C GLY A 302 -32.04 -4.74 -5.66
N GLN A 303 -30.97 -4.55 -4.86
CA GLN A 303 -30.01 -3.47 -5.10
C GLN A 303 -28.87 -3.93 -6.01
N THR A 304 -28.25 -2.98 -6.73
CA THR A 304 -27.12 -3.26 -7.62
C THR A 304 -25.89 -3.65 -6.81
N PRO A 305 -25.26 -4.80 -7.08
CA PRO A 305 -24.05 -5.22 -6.37
C PRO A 305 -22.85 -4.33 -6.73
N LEU A 306 -21.91 -4.23 -5.80
CA LEU A 306 -20.59 -3.62 -6.03
C LEU A 306 -19.76 -4.52 -6.96
N TYR A 307 -18.82 -3.92 -7.68
CA TYR A 307 -17.95 -4.60 -8.63
C TYR A 307 -16.50 -4.10 -8.55
N VAL A 308 -15.57 -4.89 -9.06
CA VAL A 308 -14.18 -4.50 -9.26
C VAL A 308 -14.03 -3.90 -10.65
N PRO A 309 -13.48 -2.68 -10.81
CA PRO A 309 -13.25 -2.10 -12.13
C PRO A 309 -12.23 -2.93 -12.95
N ASP A 310 -12.43 -2.93 -14.27
CA ASP A 310 -11.56 -3.63 -15.21
C ASP A 310 -10.08 -3.18 -15.11
N LEU A 311 -9.17 -4.08 -15.41
CA LEU A 311 -7.72 -3.86 -15.38
C LEU A 311 -7.24 -2.71 -16.28
N LYS A 312 -8.03 -2.28 -17.25
CA LYS A 312 -7.72 -1.18 -18.18
C LYS A 312 -8.23 0.18 -17.70
N PHE A 313 -9.21 0.18 -16.76
CA PHE A 313 -9.87 1.41 -16.33
C PHE A 313 -8.91 2.34 -15.61
N HIS A 314 -8.90 3.61 -16.00
CA HIS A 314 -8.27 4.75 -15.33
C HIS A 314 -6.81 4.52 -14.91
N ARG A 315 -6.01 4.02 -15.83
CA ARG A 315 -4.59 3.72 -15.60
C ARG A 315 -3.71 4.93 -15.86
N TYR A 316 -2.68 5.12 -15.03
CA TYR A 316 -1.69 6.20 -15.15
C TYR A 316 -0.36 5.72 -15.74
N ILE A 317 -0.09 4.41 -15.72
CA ILE A 317 1.14 3.81 -16.24
C ILE A 317 0.84 2.60 -17.14
N GLY A 318 1.83 2.19 -17.92
CA GLY A 318 1.75 1.00 -18.77
C GLY A 318 1.01 1.26 -20.10
N GLU A 319 0.61 0.16 -20.74
CA GLU A 319 0.00 0.21 -22.08
C GLU A 319 -1.38 0.87 -22.11
N PHE A 320 -2.10 0.86 -20.98
CA PHE A 320 -3.45 1.44 -20.86
C PHE A 320 -3.41 2.87 -20.29
N ALA A 321 -2.23 3.44 -20.04
CA ALA A 321 -2.10 4.77 -19.47
C ALA A 321 -2.78 5.85 -20.31
N GLY A 322 -3.71 6.60 -19.68
CA GLY A 322 -4.44 7.68 -20.35
C GLY A 322 -5.42 7.24 -21.43
N GLN A 323 -5.64 5.92 -21.61
CA GLN A 323 -6.61 5.43 -22.58
C GLN A 323 -8.03 5.46 -22.01
N PRO A 324 -9.04 5.77 -22.84
CA PRO A 324 -10.40 6.00 -22.39
C PRO A 324 -11.20 4.70 -22.24
N TYR A 325 -10.79 3.84 -21.32
CA TYR A 325 -11.52 2.62 -20.99
C TYR A 325 -12.56 2.86 -19.89
N SER A 326 -13.78 2.33 -20.06
CA SER A 326 -14.82 2.32 -19.03
C SER A 326 -14.46 1.40 -17.87
N VAL A 327 -15.21 1.49 -16.76
CA VAL A 327 -15.10 0.55 -15.62
C VAL A 327 -15.34 -0.91 -16.02
N LYS A 328 -15.90 -1.18 -17.20
CA LYS A 328 -16.11 -2.52 -17.77
C LYS A 328 -15.05 -2.89 -18.81
N GLY A 329 -14.04 -2.05 -19.04
CA GLY A 329 -12.99 -2.30 -20.02
C GLY A 329 -13.37 -2.03 -21.47
N GLU A 330 -14.45 -1.30 -21.73
CA GLU A 330 -14.92 -0.90 -23.06
C GLU A 330 -14.21 0.40 -23.48
N LEU A 331 -13.74 0.46 -24.70
CA LEU A 331 -13.10 1.67 -25.24
C LEU A 331 -14.19 2.71 -25.58
N LEU A 332 -14.06 3.90 -25.01
CA LEU A 332 -14.99 5.02 -25.18
C LEU A 332 -14.37 6.10 -26.08
N SER A 333 -15.21 6.98 -26.64
CA SER A 333 -14.71 8.24 -27.20
C SER A 333 -14.21 9.17 -26.09
N PRO A 334 -13.34 10.14 -26.39
CA PRO A 334 -12.84 11.07 -25.36
C PRO A 334 -13.94 11.79 -24.58
N ARG A 335 -15.03 12.19 -25.26
CA ARG A 335 -16.16 12.87 -24.62
C ARG A 335 -16.93 11.92 -23.70
N GLU A 336 -17.26 10.72 -24.15
CA GLU A 336 -17.92 9.71 -23.34
C GLU A 336 -17.07 9.35 -22.11
N TYR A 337 -15.76 9.31 -22.26
CA TYR A 337 -14.86 9.02 -21.15
C TYR A 337 -14.85 10.11 -20.09
N GLU A 338 -14.86 11.39 -20.48
CA GLU A 338 -14.97 12.50 -19.52
C GLU A 338 -16.30 12.45 -18.74
N GLU A 339 -17.41 12.15 -19.40
CA GLU A 339 -18.69 11.98 -18.77
C GLU A 339 -18.67 10.75 -17.84
N HIS A 340 -18.11 9.62 -18.31
CA HIS A 340 -17.96 8.39 -17.53
C HIS A 340 -17.11 8.58 -16.26
N LEU A 341 -16.01 9.32 -16.32
CA LEU A 341 -15.17 9.59 -15.15
C LEU A 341 -15.92 10.38 -14.07
N ARG A 342 -16.79 11.33 -14.45
CA ARG A 342 -17.62 12.07 -13.49
C ARG A 342 -18.62 11.16 -12.76
N GLU A 343 -19.14 10.15 -13.46
CA GLU A 343 -20.05 9.17 -12.88
C GLU A 343 -19.33 8.10 -12.07
N ALA A 344 -18.16 7.65 -12.53
CA ALA A 344 -17.45 6.50 -12.00
C ALA A 344 -16.52 6.83 -10.82
N LEU A 345 -15.98 8.05 -10.75
CA LEU A 345 -15.03 8.47 -9.71
C LEU A 345 -15.66 9.46 -8.72
N PRO A 346 -15.16 9.52 -7.48
CA PRO A 346 -15.63 10.50 -6.51
C PRO A 346 -15.48 11.93 -7.03
N GLN A 347 -16.55 12.71 -6.92
CA GLN A 347 -16.56 14.14 -7.21
C GLN A 347 -16.54 14.94 -5.88
N PRO A 348 -16.21 16.23 -5.90
CA PRO A 348 -16.22 17.05 -4.69
C PRO A 348 -17.54 16.99 -3.91
N GLU A 349 -18.68 16.86 -4.61
CA GLU A 349 -20.00 16.73 -4.02
C GLU A 349 -20.18 15.39 -3.28
N ASP A 350 -19.57 14.31 -3.80
CA ASP A 350 -19.61 12.99 -3.18
C ASP A 350 -18.79 12.99 -1.87
N ILE A 351 -17.60 13.59 -1.90
CA ILE A 351 -16.73 13.75 -0.72
C ILE A 351 -17.48 14.57 0.36
N LYS A 352 -18.08 15.67 -0.05
CA LYS A 352 -18.89 16.54 0.85
C LYS A 352 -20.05 15.75 1.44
N LEU A 353 -20.81 15.03 0.62
CA LEU A 353 -21.95 14.21 1.08
C LEU A 353 -21.52 13.20 2.14
N VAL A 354 -20.46 12.43 1.90
CA VAL A 354 -19.97 11.43 2.86
C VAL A 354 -19.49 12.12 4.15
N THR A 355 -18.80 13.25 4.05
CA THR A 355 -18.35 14.02 5.20
C THR A 355 -19.54 14.54 6.04
N GLU A 356 -20.62 15.02 5.39
CA GLU A 356 -21.85 15.44 6.07
C GLU A 356 -22.55 14.25 6.73
N ILE A 357 -22.70 13.13 6.04
CA ILE A 357 -23.26 11.89 6.61
C ILE A 357 -22.49 11.47 7.86
N GLN A 358 -21.17 11.45 7.81
CA GLN A 358 -20.33 11.09 8.97
C GLN A 358 -20.50 12.05 10.17
N ALA A 359 -20.77 13.30 9.90
CA ALA A 359 -20.96 14.33 10.95
C ALA A 359 -22.37 14.33 11.56
N THR A 360 -23.38 13.93 10.80
CA THR A 360 -24.80 14.12 11.19
C THR A 360 -25.54 12.82 11.49
N GLU A 361 -25.12 11.69 10.88
CA GLU A 361 -25.80 10.41 10.98
C GLU A 361 -25.06 9.44 11.90
N PRO A 362 -25.44 9.30 13.18
CA PRO A 362 -24.66 8.51 14.15
C PRO A 362 -24.56 7.02 13.80
N ASN A 363 -25.47 6.51 12.97
CA ASN A 363 -25.53 5.11 12.54
C ASN A 363 -25.09 4.89 11.08
N TRP A 364 -24.32 5.80 10.50
CA TRP A 364 -23.85 5.68 9.12
C TRP A 364 -22.91 4.48 8.89
N ILE A 365 -22.38 3.92 9.97
CA ILE A 365 -21.59 2.70 10.00
C ILE A 365 -22.10 1.79 11.13
N ALA A 366 -22.29 0.50 10.84
CA ALA A 366 -22.76 -0.45 11.84
C ALA A 366 -21.69 -0.69 12.94
N ALA A 367 -22.13 -0.89 14.16
CA ALA A 367 -21.24 -1.18 15.28
C ALA A 367 -20.43 -2.46 15.03
N LYS A 368 -19.21 -2.52 15.56
CA LYS A 368 -18.38 -3.72 15.52
C LYS A 368 -19.06 -4.85 16.27
N GLY A 369 -19.16 -6.03 15.64
CA GLY A 369 -19.77 -7.22 16.26
C GLY A 369 -21.30 -7.24 16.21
N SER A 370 -21.98 -6.24 15.64
CA SER A 370 -23.42 -6.34 15.35
C SER A 370 -23.63 -7.40 14.27
N VAL A 371 -24.09 -8.58 14.69
CA VAL A 371 -24.58 -9.64 13.80
C VAL A 371 -26.06 -9.32 13.52
N GLN A 372 -26.42 -9.15 12.26
CA GLN A 372 -27.81 -9.38 11.84
C GLN A 372 -27.97 -10.80 11.38
#